data_35ad07e6fd47902bab01de87c53dd4c5
#
_entry.id   35ad07e6fd47902bab01de87c53dd4c5
#
_cell.length_a   1.000
_cell.length_b   1.000
_cell.length_c   1.000
_cell.angle_alpha   90.00
_cell.angle_beta   90.00
_cell.angle_gamma   90.00
#
_symmetry.space_group_name_H-M   'P 1'
#
loop_
_entity.id
_entity.type
_entity.pdbx_description
1 polymer ?
#
loop_
_entity_poly.entity_id
_entity_poly.type
_entity_poly.pdbx_seq_one_letter_code
_entity_poly.pdbx_strand_id
1 'polypeptide(L)'
;MPILIHDLPALDNRHVKTSTEDVMVDHVIPGELLVITFGFVSWDKRPDFDFYGRLKKLEQFSGRHINKILVRDSGNSWYHRAIGGLGAHPDETAASLRALIRDIRPSKVVTIGQSMGAYAALMYGLLLEVEQVIAFGPLSFLDPAQALLYHERRWLSVMRDLATNPPPSRYDDLLALGRSKADKLPDMHILFGTRPDKDGSTESVNLDAMHAHRLSALGNCTLYPFPYSGHPVVQHLIDTKRINALLAKIIAGIELEEEDKEITPDWQGWIAENLRLGGAPEELIDILQQHGFSYAISAQAVAQGGKA
;
A
#
# COMPACT_ATOMS: atom_id res chain seq x y z
N MET A 1 12.27 -27.44 -14.50
CA MET A 1 13.32 -26.63 -15.17
C MET A 1 13.38 -25.28 -14.46
N PRO A 2 14.55 -24.80 -14.06
CA PRO A 2 14.62 -23.43 -13.56
C PRO A 2 14.20 -22.48 -14.70
N ILE A 3 13.24 -21.61 -14.42
CA ILE A 3 12.83 -20.56 -15.35
C ILE A 3 14.05 -19.67 -15.56
N LEU A 4 14.54 -19.54 -16.81
CA LEU A 4 15.59 -18.58 -17.13
C LEU A 4 14.99 -17.17 -17.07
N ILE A 5 15.12 -16.53 -15.91
CA ILE A 5 14.49 -15.24 -15.59
C ILE A 5 14.87 -14.15 -16.60
N HIS A 6 16.05 -14.26 -17.22
CA HIS A 6 16.57 -13.28 -18.17
C HIS A 6 15.90 -13.31 -19.56
N ASP A 7 15.17 -14.39 -19.88
CA ASP A 7 14.51 -14.58 -21.18
C ASP A 7 12.98 -14.37 -21.08
N LEU A 8 12.47 -13.88 -19.95
CA LEU A 8 11.05 -13.62 -19.78
C LEU A 8 10.61 -12.45 -20.66
N PRO A 9 9.49 -12.59 -21.41
CA PRO A 9 8.91 -11.49 -22.13
C PRO A 9 8.37 -10.43 -21.16
N ALA A 10 8.36 -9.17 -21.60
CA ALA A 10 7.70 -8.11 -20.84
C ALA A 10 6.21 -8.42 -20.66
N LEU A 11 5.72 -8.28 -19.44
CA LEU A 11 4.30 -8.42 -19.13
C LEU A 11 3.51 -7.26 -19.74
N ASP A 12 2.27 -7.50 -20.11
CA ASP A 12 1.30 -6.48 -20.44
C ASP A 12 0.11 -6.51 -19.47
N ASN A 13 -0.72 -5.46 -19.50
CA ASN A 13 -1.88 -5.34 -18.62
C ASN A 13 -2.88 -6.49 -18.80
N ARG A 14 -2.98 -7.09 -20.00
CA ARG A 14 -3.89 -8.20 -20.28
C ARG A 14 -3.38 -9.46 -19.58
N HIS A 15 -2.09 -9.79 -19.75
CA HIS A 15 -1.47 -10.93 -19.09
C HIS A 15 -1.63 -10.84 -17.57
N VAL A 16 -1.34 -9.67 -16.98
CA VAL A 16 -1.47 -9.45 -15.54
C VAL A 16 -2.91 -9.64 -15.05
N LYS A 17 -3.91 -9.14 -15.81
CA LYS A 17 -5.32 -9.26 -15.43
C LYS A 17 -5.90 -10.66 -15.62
N THR A 18 -5.44 -11.41 -16.62
CA THR A 18 -6.01 -12.72 -16.96
C THR A 18 -5.24 -13.90 -16.38
N SER A 19 -4.08 -13.67 -15.78
CA SER A 19 -3.26 -14.71 -15.17
C SER A 19 -4.02 -15.48 -14.09
N THR A 20 -3.78 -16.78 -14.03
CA THR A 20 -4.25 -17.66 -12.95
C THR A 20 -3.16 -17.98 -11.93
N GLU A 21 -1.94 -17.50 -12.13
CA GLU A 21 -0.80 -17.70 -11.25
C GLU A 21 -0.88 -16.78 -10.02
N ASP A 22 -0.23 -17.15 -8.93
CA ASP A 22 -0.09 -16.32 -7.73
C ASP A 22 1.20 -15.49 -7.74
N VAL A 23 2.12 -15.78 -8.65
CA VAL A 23 3.35 -15.03 -8.85
C VAL A 23 3.60 -14.80 -10.34
N MET A 24 4.02 -13.60 -10.68
CA MET A 24 4.50 -13.24 -12.02
C MET A 24 5.80 -12.44 -11.91
N VAL A 25 6.71 -12.69 -12.84
CA VAL A 25 7.95 -11.92 -12.96
C VAL A 25 7.93 -11.22 -14.33
N ASP A 26 8.09 -9.89 -14.32
CA ASP A 26 8.20 -9.09 -15.57
C ASP A 26 9.61 -9.27 -16.17
N HIS A 27 9.80 -8.80 -17.40
CA HIS A 27 11.12 -8.75 -18.04
C HIS A 27 12.17 -8.17 -17.08
N VAL A 28 13.33 -8.84 -16.99
CA VAL A 28 14.37 -8.53 -16.01
C VAL A 28 15.60 -7.93 -16.69
N ILE A 29 16.07 -6.81 -16.13
CA ILE A 29 17.37 -6.21 -16.46
C ILE A 29 18.24 -6.24 -15.19
N PRO A 30 19.35 -6.99 -15.16
CA PRO A 30 20.24 -7.04 -14.00
C PRO A 30 20.80 -5.65 -13.65
N GLY A 31 20.93 -5.37 -12.36
CA GLY A 31 21.44 -4.07 -11.87
C GLY A 31 20.40 -2.97 -11.76
N GLU A 32 19.21 -3.15 -12.32
CA GLU A 32 18.10 -2.21 -12.13
C GLU A 32 17.35 -2.46 -10.82
N LEU A 33 16.55 -1.47 -10.38
CA LEU A 33 15.68 -1.56 -9.22
C LEU A 33 14.72 -2.74 -9.33
N LEU A 34 14.52 -3.49 -8.25
CA LEU A 34 13.46 -4.50 -8.12
C LEU A 34 12.37 -4.03 -7.18
N VAL A 35 11.12 -4.09 -7.62
CA VAL A 35 9.95 -3.91 -6.78
C VAL A 35 9.16 -5.21 -6.70
N ILE A 36 8.94 -5.71 -5.49
CA ILE A 36 8.08 -6.86 -5.20
C ILE A 36 6.75 -6.32 -4.70
N THR A 37 5.67 -6.58 -5.42
CA THR A 37 4.34 -6.11 -5.06
C THR A 37 3.51 -7.22 -4.41
N PHE A 38 2.68 -6.88 -3.43
CA PHE A 38 1.78 -7.81 -2.76
C PHE A 38 0.34 -7.31 -2.90
N GLY A 39 -0.54 -8.16 -3.46
CA GLY A 39 -1.94 -7.85 -3.67
C GLY A 39 -2.74 -7.79 -2.37
N PHE A 40 -3.80 -7.00 -2.36
CA PHE A 40 -4.74 -6.91 -1.23
C PHE A 40 -5.85 -7.97 -1.30
N VAL A 41 -6.59 -8.11 -0.20
CA VAL A 41 -7.69 -9.06 -0.06
C VAL A 41 -8.82 -8.84 -1.08
N SER A 42 -9.37 -9.92 -1.63
CA SER A 42 -10.59 -9.90 -2.44
C SER A 42 -11.43 -11.13 -2.11
N TRP A 43 -12.67 -10.92 -1.63
CA TRP A 43 -13.55 -12.02 -1.23
C TRP A 43 -14.43 -12.53 -2.37
N ASP A 44 -14.76 -11.67 -3.34
CA ASP A 44 -15.69 -11.99 -4.42
C ASP A 44 -15.01 -12.64 -5.63
N LYS A 45 -13.69 -12.46 -5.75
CA LYS A 45 -12.88 -12.99 -6.85
C LYS A 45 -11.45 -13.25 -6.36
N ARG A 46 -10.65 -13.89 -7.21
CA ARG A 46 -9.21 -13.97 -6.96
C ARG A 46 -8.62 -12.57 -6.79
N PRO A 47 -7.76 -12.32 -5.79
CA PRO A 47 -7.06 -11.05 -5.64
C PRO A 47 -6.33 -10.63 -6.93
N ASP A 48 -6.33 -9.34 -7.21
CA ASP A 48 -5.59 -8.79 -8.34
C ASP A 48 -4.09 -8.64 -7.99
N PHE A 49 -3.24 -8.49 -9.01
CA PHE A 49 -1.88 -8.02 -8.82
C PHE A 49 -1.88 -6.49 -8.71
N ASP A 50 -1.42 -5.97 -7.58
CA ASP A 50 -1.41 -4.54 -7.31
C ASP A 50 -0.18 -3.84 -7.88
N PHE A 51 -0.28 -2.54 -8.02
CA PHE A 51 0.78 -1.59 -8.37
C PHE A 51 1.43 -1.77 -9.75
N TYR A 52 1.17 -2.82 -10.52
CA TYR A 52 1.81 -3.02 -11.84
C TYR A 52 1.70 -1.78 -12.73
N GLY A 53 0.48 -1.27 -12.93
CA GLY A 53 0.26 -0.09 -13.77
C GLY A 53 0.92 1.19 -13.21
N ARG A 54 1.09 1.30 -11.89
CA ARG A 54 1.78 2.42 -11.24
C ARG A 54 3.28 2.35 -11.46
N LEU A 55 3.86 1.16 -11.38
CA LEU A 55 5.29 0.95 -11.67
C LEU A 55 5.60 1.18 -13.14
N LYS A 56 4.71 0.80 -14.07
CA LYS A 56 4.86 1.16 -15.50
C LYS A 56 4.84 2.67 -15.74
N LYS A 57 4.01 3.42 -15.02
CA LYS A 57 4.03 4.89 -15.06
C LYS A 57 5.33 5.45 -14.46
N LEU A 58 5.81 4.87 -13.35
CA LEU A 58 7.07 5.29 -12.75
C LEU A 58 8.26 5.07 -13.70
N GLU A 59 8.28 3.98 -14.46
CA GLU A 59 9.28 3.76 -15.52
C GLU A 59 9.23 4.89 -16.57
N GLN A 60 8.04 5.33 -16.98
CA GLN A 60 7.87 6.42 -17.93
C GLN A 60 8.41 7.76 -17.39
N PHE A 61 8.14 8.06 -16.10
CA PHE A 61 8.62 9.30 -15.48
C PHE A 61 10.12 9.30 -15.22
N SER A 62 10.67 8.15 -14.80
CA SER A 62 12.10 8.03 -14.45
C SER A 62 13.00 7.79 -15.67
N GLY A 63 12.45 7.33 -16.79
CA GLY A 63 13.22 6.86 -17.94
C GLY A 63 14.04 5.59 -17.66
N ARG A 64 13.80 4.92 -16.52
CA ARG A 64 14.55 3.73 -16.05
C ARG A 64 13.63 2.52 -15.97
N HIS A 65 14.17 1.36 -16.30
CA HIS A 65 13.47 0.09 -16.10
C HIS A 65 13.35 -0.25 -14.61
N ILE A 66 12.23 -0.89 -14.24
CA ILE A 66 11.99 -1.43 -12.91
C ILE A 66 11.69 -2.91 -13.06
N ASN A 67 12.54 -3.78 -12.49
CA ASN A 67 12.23 -5.19 -12.37
C ASN A 67 11.03 -5.38 -11.44
N LYS A 68 10.10 -6.27 -11.78
CA LYS A 68 8.87 -6.47 -11.00
C LYS A 68 8.65 -7.95 -10.71
N ILE A 69 8.41 -8.25 -9.44
CA ILE A 69 7.79 -9.51 -9.01
C ILE A 69 6.42 -9.15 -8.44
N LEU A 70 5.38 -9.69 -9.07
CA LEU A 70 4.00 -9.47 -8.66
C LEU A 70 3.53 -10.71 -7.89
N VAL A 71 3.08 -10.53 -6.65
CA VAL A 71 2.62 -11.63 -5.79
C VAL A 71 1.21 -11.34 -5.31
N ARG A 72 0.35 -12.36 -5.29
CA ARG A 72 -0.96 -12.30 -4.65
C ARG A 72 -1.22 -13.54 -3.82
N ASP A 73 -2.07 -13.40 -2.83
CA ASP A 73 -2.52 -14.49 -1.96
C ASP A 73 -3.94 -14.89 -2.34
N SER A 74 -4.08 -15.87 -3.23
CA SER A 74 -5.39 -16.36 -3.66
C SER A 74 -6.19 -17.02 -2.52
N GLY A 75 -5.56 -17.38 -1.42
CA GLY A 75 -6.20 -17.92 -0.22
C GLY A 75 -6.70 -16.86 0.75
N ASN A 76 -6.41 -15.56 0.51
CA ASN A 76 -6.74 -14.47 1.45
C ASN A 76 -6.28 -14.74 2.90
N SER A 77 -5.10 -15.35 3.05
CA SER A 77 -4.54 -15.82 4.33
C SER A 77 -3.48 -14.87 4.91
N TRP A 78 -3.47 -13.61 4.45
CA TRP A 78 -2.44 -12.62 4.81
C TRP A 78 -1.03 -13.13 4.54
N TYR A 79 -0.87 -13.95 3.47
CA TYR A 79 0.41 -14.53 3.06
C TYR A 79 1.04 -15.49 4.10
N HIS A 80 0.23 -16.00 5.03
CA HIS A 80 0.67 -16.95 6.06
C HIS A 80 0.53 -18.41 5.64
N ARG A 81 -0.09 -18.67 4.49
CA ARG A 81 -0.26 -20.01 3.91
C ARG A 81 0.39 -20.10 2.54
N ALA A 82 0.06 -21.15 1.81
CA ALA A 82 0.66 -21.41 0.50
C ALA A 82 0.40 -20.28 -0.50
N ILE A 83 1.49 -19.85 -1.15
CA ILE A 83 1.47 -18.99 -2.34
C ILE A 83 1.91 -19.84 -3.52
N GLY A 84 1.04 -20.01 -4.50
CA GLY A 84 1.29 -20.82 -5.67
C GLY A 84 2.59 -20.40 -6.39
N GLY A 85 3.46 -21.35 -6.65
CA GLY A 85 4.76 -21.09 -7.29
C GLY A 85 5.87 -20.58 -6.37
N LEU A 86 5.59 -20.25 -5.09
CA LEU A 86 6.60 -19.78 -4.14
C LEU A 86 6.81 -20.73 -2.96
N GLY A 87 5.75 -21.17 -2.27
CA GLY A 87 5.93 -22.05 -1.12
C GLY A 87 4.65 -22.33 -0.35
N ALA A 88 4.68 -23.29 0.58
CA ALA A 88 3.53 -23.70 1.39
C ALA A 88 3.33 -22.82 2.63
N HIS A 89 4.35 -22.08 3.06
CA HIS A 89 4.34 -21.21 4.23
C HIS A 89 5.36 -20.06 4.08
N PRO A 90 5.32 -19.03 4.95
CA PRO A 90 6.14 -17.82 4.79
C PRO A 90 7.65 -18.06 4.63
N ASP A 91 8.24 -19.03 5.33
CA ASP A 91 9.67 -19.31 5.22
C ASP A 91 10.06 -19.82 3.83
N GLU A 92 9.26 -20.74 3.25
CA GLU A 92 9.49 -21.24 1.89
C GLU A 92 9.27 -20.14 0.85
N THR A 93 8.22 -19.34 1.01
CA THR A 93 7.96 -18.18 0.16
C THR A 93 9.13 -17.20 0.21
N ALA A 94 9.65 -16.88 1.42
CA ALA A 94 10.82 -16.03 1.59
C ALA A 94 12.07 -16.64 0.95
N ALA A 95 12.28 -17.97 1.05
CA ALA A 95 13.39 -18.65 0.42
C ALA A 95 13.32 -18.57 -1.11
N SER A 96 12.14 -18.77 -1.69
CA SER A 96 11.88 -18.64 -3.13
C SER A 96 12.10 -17.22 -3.64
N LEU A 97 11.56 -16.22 -2.93
CA LEU A 97 11.77 -14.80 -3.27
C LEU A 97 13.27 -14.43 -3.17
N ARG A 98 13.98 -14.92 -2.14
CA ARG A 98 15.43 -14.71 -2.02
C ARG A 98 16.22 -15.33 -3.16
N ALA A 99 15.81 -16.50 -3.66
CA ALA A 99 16.39 -17.10 -4.84
C ALA A 99 16.18 -16.23 -6.09
N LEU A 100 14.95 -15.73 -6.31
CA LEU A 100 14.63 -14.81 -7.40
C LEU A 100 15.45 -13.52 -7.32
N ILE A 101 15.56 -12.90 -6.14
CA ILE A 101 16.39 -11.69 -5.94
C ILE A 101 17.85 -11.96 -6.30
N ARG A 102 18.41 -13.09 -5.84
CA ARG A 102 19.79 -13.48 -6.16
C ARG A 102 20.01 -13.67 -7.68
N ASP A 103 19.04 -14.26 -8.37
CA ASP A 103 19.12 -14.52 -9.79
C ASP A 103 18.93 -13.23 -10.63
N ILE A 104 18.06 -12.31 -10.19
CA ILE A 104 17.82 -10.99 -10.80
C ILE A 104 19.02 -10.07 -10.61
N ARG A 105 19.70 -10.14 -9.48
CA ARG A 105 20.81 -9.25 -9.10
C ARG A 105 20.47 -7.76 -9.19
N PRO A 106 19.42 -7.31 -8.50
CA PRO A 106 19.03 -5.90 -8.54
C PRO A 106 20.02 -4.98 -7.81
N SER A 107 20.00 -3.69 -8.11
CA SER A 107 20.75 -2.67 -7.39
C SER A 107 20.12 -2.32 -6.03
N LYS A 108 18.80 -2.45 -5.92
CA LYS A 108 17.99 -2.17 -4.73
C LYS A 108 16.72 -3.01 -4.79
N VAL A 109 16.21 -3.46 -3.66
CA VAL A 109 14.93 -4.16 -3.53
C VAL A 109 13.95 -3.33 -2.72
N VAL A 110 12.74 -3.17 -3.24
CA VAL A 110 11.62 -2.50 -2.57
C VAL A 110 10.44 -3.47 -2.49
N THR A 111 9.81 -3.57 -1.34
CA THR A 111 8.51 -4.25 -1.20
C THR A 111 7.39 -3.24 -1.06
N ILE A 112 6.24 -3.50 -1.71
CA ILE A 112 5.10 -2.59 -1.69
C ILE A 112 3.78 -3.35 -1.63
N GLY A 113 2.81 -2.83 -0.87
CA GLY A 113 1.47 -3.37 -0.79
C GLY A 113 0.48 -2.46 -0.06
N GLN A 114 -0.82 -2.82 -0.15
CA GLN A 114 -1.86 -2.16 0.64
C GLN A 114 -2.65 -3.18 1.45
N SER A 115 -3.16 -2.80 2.63
CA SER A 115 -3.99 -3.63 3.52
C SER A 115 -3.32 -5.00 3.78
N MET A 116 -3.92 -6.12 3.39
CA MET A 116 -3.33 -7.46 3.45
C MET A 116 -1.94 -7.49 2.77
N GLY A 117 -1.81 -6.87 1.58
CA GLY A 117 -0.54 -6.77 0.87
C GLY A 117 0.48 -5.90 1.58
N ALA A 118 0.05 -4.87 2.35
CA ALA A 118 0.94 -4.06 3.16
C ALA A 118 1.55 -4.86 4.33
N TYR A 119 0.74 -5.74 4.95
CA TYR A 119 1.26 -6.70 5.93
C TYR A 119 2.34 -7.58 5.33
N ALA A 120 2.07 -8.14 4.14
CA ALA A 120 3.03 -8.97 3.43
C ALA A 120 4.30 -8.19 3.03
N ALA A 121 4.16 -6.96 2.53
CA ALA A 121 5.29 -6.11 2.16
C ALA A 121 6.22 -5.86 3.36
N LEU A 122 5.67 -5.62 4.56
CA LEU A 122 6.44 -5.49 5.80
C LEU A 122 7.05 -6.82 6.23
N MET A 123 6.26 -7.91 6.28
CA MET A 123 6.72 -9.22 6.71
C MET A 123 7.87 -9.71 5.81
N TYR A 124 7.67 -9.74 4.51
CA TYR A 124 8.71 -10.19 3.58
C TYR A 124 9.84 -9.18 3.43
N GLY A 125 9.57 -7.87 3.56
CA GLY A 125 10.61 -6.85 3.64
C GLY A 125 11.61 -7.13 4.76
N LEU A 126 11.11 -7.45 5.95
CA LEU A 126 11.91 -7.83 7.11
C LEU A 126 12.59 -9.20 6.93
N LEU A 127 11.90 -10.21 6.39
CA LEU A 127 12.46 -11.55 6.17
C LEU A 127 13.54 -11.57 5.10
N LEU A 128 13.40 -10.79 4.04
CA LEU A 128 14.33 -10.68 2.92
C LEU A 128 15.46 -9.66 3.18
N GLU A 129 15.32 -8.84 4.22
CA GLU A 129 16.25 -7.76 4.56
C GLU A 129 16.43 -6.79 3.38
N VAL A 130 15.28 -6.37 2.79
CA VAL A 130 15.26 -5.43 1.67
C VAL A 130 15.66 -4.02 2.11
N GLU A 131 16.03 -3.16 1.15
CA GLU A 131 16.41 -1.78 1.46
C GLU A 131 15.21 -0.89 1.83
N GLN A 132 14.01 -1.17 1.26
CA GLN A 132 12.86 -0.29 1.45
C GLN A 132 11.53 -1.04 1.45
N VAL A 133 10.62 -0.60 2.32
CA VAL A 133 9.21 -1.08 2.37
C VAL A 133 8.26 0.09 2.23
N ILE A 134 7.21 -0.09 1.41
CA ILE A 134 6.12 0.89 1.26
C ILE A 134 4.80 0.18 1.60
N ALA A 135 4.18 0.58 2.70
CA ALA A 135 3.01 -0.09 3.24
C ALA A 135 1.83 0.89 3.37
N PHE A 136 0.75 0.63 2.63
CA PHE A 136 -0.46 1.44 2.65
C PHE A 136 -1.53 0.79 3.54
N GLY A 137 -1.91 1.44 4.64
CA GLY A 137 -2.91 0.95 5.59
C GLY A 137 -2.58 -0.44 6.15
N PRO A 138 -1.35 -0.69 6.67
CA PRO A 138 -0.98 -2.02 7.16
C PRO A 138 -1.63 -2.32 8.49
N LEU A 139 -1.87 -3.62 8.76
CA LEU A 139 -1.96 -4.13 10.12
C LEU A 139 -0.54 -4.31 10.67
N SER A 140 -0.38 -4.24 11.97
CA SER A 140 0.91 -4.50 12.66
C SER A 140 0.95 -5.85 13.35
N PHE A 141 -0.20 -6.52 13.44
CA PHE A 141 -0.35 -7.86 14.02
C PHE A 141 -1.54 -8.60 13.39
N LEU A 142 -1.51 -9.93 13.50
CA LEU A 142 -2.61 -10.85 13.17
C LEU A 142 -2.92 -11.79 14.37
N ASP A 143 -2.43 -11.45 15.56
CA ASP A 143 -2.70 -12.17 16.80
C ASP A 143 -4.08 -11.82 17.34
N PRO A 144 -4.98 -12.82 17.59
CA PRO A 144 -6.33 -12.56 18.12
C PRO A 144 -6.36 -11.93 19.51
N ALA A 145 -5.36 -12.20 20.36
CA ALA A 145 -5.30 -11.62 21.71
C ALA A 145 -4.94 -10.14 21.63
N GLN A 146 -4.00 -9.76 20.75
CA GLN A 146 -3.71 -8.35 20.48
C GLN A 146 -4.91 -7.65 19.84
N ALA A 147 -5.62 -8.33 18.93
CA ALA A 147 -6.83 -7.77 18.33
C ALA A 147 -7.89 -7.40 19.38
N LEU A 148 -8.09 -8.25 20.37
CA LEU A 148 -8.99 -7.95 21.48
C LEU A 148 -8.49 -6.79 22.34
N LEU A 149 -7.18 -6.74 22.62
CA LEU A 149 -6.56 -5.68 23.43
C LEU A 149 -6.66 -4.29 22.77
N TYR A 150 -6.45 -4.23 21.45
CA TYR A 150 -6.47 -2.98 20.67
C TYR A 150 -7.81 -2.70 19.98
N HIS A 151 -8.86 -3.48 20.29
CA HIS A 151 -10.20 -3.38 19.70
C HIS A 151 -10.23 -3.51 18.15
N GLU A 152 -9.22 -4.20 17.57
CA GLU A 152 -9.19 -4.50 16.14
C GLU A 152 -10.17 -5.64 15.81
N ARG A 153 -11.36 -5.30 15.38
CA ARG A 153 -12.43 -6.27 15.10
C ARG A 153 -12.61 -6.55 13.61
N ARG A 154 -12.07 -5.70 12.73
CA ARG A 154 -12.26 -5.78 11.28
C ARG A 154 -11.85 -7.15 10.72
N TRP A 155 -10.76 -7.71 11.22
CA TRP A 155 -10.12 -8.92 10.72
C TRP A 155 -10.04 -10.07 11.75
N LEU A 156 -10.76 -9.95 12.85
CA LEU A 156 -10.69 -10.90 13.96
C LEU A 156 -11.04 -12.35 13.54
N SER A 157 -11.95 -12.54 12.58
CA SER A 157 -12.29 -13.88 12.05
C SER A 157 -11.12 -14.52 11.35
N VAL A 158 -10.40 -13.76 10.53
CA VAL A 158 -9.19 -14.21 9.83
C VAL A 158 -8.07 -14.50 10.82
N MET A 159 -7.85 -13.61 11.79
CA MET A 159 -6.83 -13.82 12.83
C MET A 159 -7.07 -15.11 13.62
N ARG A 160 -8.34 -15.38 13.97
CA ARG A 160 -8.72 -16.65 14.62
C ARG A 160 -8.48 -17.86 13.72
N ASP A 161 -8.82 -17.77 12.45
CA ASP A 161 -8.58 -18.85 11.49
C ASP A 161 -7.06 -19.14 11.36
N LEU A 162 -6.24 -18.11 11.24
CA LEU A 162 -4.79 -18.24 11.16
C LEU A 162 -4.17 -18.83 12.45
N ALA A 163 -4.74 -18.51 13.61
CA ALA A 163 -4.26 -19.01 14.89
C ALA A 163 -4.68 -20.48 15.17
N THR A 164 -5.84 -20.91 14.64
CA THR A 164 -6.40 -22.24 14.94
C THR A 164 -6.05 -23.30 13.90
N ASN A 165 -5.79 -22.92 12.65
CA ASN A 165 -5.48 -23.85 11.57
C ASN A 165 -3.96 -23.96 11.36
N PRO A 166 -3.34 -25.11 11.73
CA PRO A 166 -1.89 -25.30 11.67
C PRO A 166 -1.33 -25.25 10.23
N PRO A 167 -0.04 -24.90 10.09
CA PRO A 167 0.81 -24.45 11.19
C PRO A 167 0.48 -23.01 11.59
N PRO A 168 0.37 -22.69 12.90
CA PRO A 168 0.25 -21.32 13.36
C PRO A 168 1.47 -20.53 12.89
N SER A 169 1.25 -19.35 12.37
CA SER A 169 2.34 -18.51 11.88
C SER A 169 3.10 -17.92 13.08
N ARG A 170 4.43 -17.88 12.97
CA ARG A 170 5.30 -17.15 13.91
C ARG A 170 5.53 -15.70 13.49
N TYR A 171 4.81 -15.23 12.45
CA TYR A 171 4.92 -13.90 11.89
C TYR A 171 3.62 -13.10 12.06
N ASP A 172 2.86 -13.42 13.10
CA ASP A 172 1.61 -12.78 13.46
C ASP A 172 1.77 -11.43 14.20
N ASP A 173 3.02 -11.06 14.55
CA ASP A 173 3.37 -9.76 15.14
C ASP A 173 4.59 -9.15 14.41
N LEU A 174 4.33 -8.13 13.58
CA LEU A 174 5.38 -7.46 12.81
C LEU A 174 6.34 -6.64 13.68
N LEU A 175 5.89 -6.13 14.83
CA LEU A 175 6.77 -5.43 15.76
C LEU A 175 7.76 -6.41 16.40
N ALA A 176 7.31 -7.59 16.80
CA ALA A 176 8.16 -8.64 17.33
C ALA A 176 9.16 -9.12 16.27
N LEU A 177 8.69 -9.34 15.03
CA LEU A 177 9.56 -9.70 13.90
C LEU A 177 10.62 -8.63 13.65
N GLY A 178 10.23 -7.36 13.56
CA GLY A 178 11.16 -6.25 13.32
C GLY A 178 12.21 -6.12 14.42
N ARG A 179 11.81 -6.26 15.69
CA ARG A 179 12.76 -6.26 16.81
C ARG A 179 13.76 -7.40 16.76
N SER A 180 13.38 -8.57 16.23
CA SER A 180 14.30 -9.69 16.00
C SER A 180 15.32 -9.44 14.89
N LYS A 181 15.11 -8.39 14.09
CA LYS A 181 15.92 -7.96 12.94
C LYS A 181 16.53 -6.56 13.15
N ALA A 182 16.65 -6.09 14.39
CA ALA A 182 17.00 -4.71 14.72
C ALA A 182 18.25 -4.16 14.00
N ASP A 183 19.23 -5.00 13.72
CA ASP A 183 20.47 -4.61 13.03
C ASP A 183 20.32 -4.39 11.51
N LYS A 184 19.19 -4.78 10.94
CA LYS A 184 18.96 -4.81 9.47
C LYS A 184 17.51 -4.42 9.11
N LEU A 185 17.01 -3.37 9.71
CA LEU A 185 15.69 -2.87 9.39
C LEU A 185 15.71 -2.12 8.05
N PRO A 186 14.74 -2.40 7.16
CA PRO A 186 14.53 -1.61 5.95
C PRO A 186 14.11 -0.18 6.28
N ASP A 187 14.23 0.73 5.33
CA ASP A 187 13.58 2.03 5.38
C ASP A 187 12.08 1.84 5.12
N MET A 188 11.24 2.06 6.14
CA MET A 188 9.82 1.77 6.10
C MET A 188 8.98 3.02 5.93
N HIS A 189 8.22 3.11 4.85
CA HIS A 189 7.24 4.17 4.58
C HIS A 189 5.84 3.65 4.87
N ILE A 190 5.20 4.15 5.93
CA ILE A 190 3.87 3.74 6.36
C ILE A 190 2.87 4.84 6.02
N LEU A 191 1.98 4.54 5.07
CA LEU A 191 1.00 5.48 4.54
C LEU A 191 -0.40 5.06 5.01
N PHE A 192 -1.12 5.93 5.70
CA PHE A 192 -2.38 5.54 6.32
C PHE A 192 -3.38 6.70 6.37
N GLY A 193 -4.67 6.36 6.24
CA GLY A 193 -5.74 7.31 6.47
C GLY A 193 -5.96 7.54 7.95
N THR A 194 -6.32 8.77 8.34
CA THR A 194 -6.60 9.10 9.74
C THR A 194 -8.08 9.43 9.97
N ARG A 195 -8.90 9.45 8.90
CA ARG A 195 -10.34 9.65 9.05
C ARG A 195 -10.94 8.43 9.78
N PRO A 196 -11.74 8.64 10.82
CA PRO A 196 -12.41 7.56 11.54
C PRO A 196 -13.28 6.70 10.60
N ASP A 197 -13.24 5.40 10.80
CA ASP A 197 -14.15 4.51 10.09
C ASP A 197 -15.58 4.70 10.64
N LYS A 198 -16.56 4.77 9.73
CA LYS A 198 -17.98 4.87 10.10
C LYS A 198 -18.53 3.46 10.37
N ASP A 199 -18.11 2.85 11.45
CA ASP A 199 -18.61 1.52 11.85
C ASP A 199 -19.87 1.55 12.71
N GLY A 200 -20.43 2.75 12.94
CA GLY A 200 -21.60 2.95 13.78
C GLY A 200 -21.33 2.88 15.29
N SER A 201 -20.08 2.69 15.71
CA SER A 201 -19.70 2.81 17.12
C SER A 201 -19.57 4.29 17.51
N THR A 202 -19.89 4.58 18.78
CA THR A 202 -19.76 5.94 19.34
C THR A 202 -18.30 6.34 19.58
N GLU A 203 -17.35 5.41 19.45
CA GLU A 203 -15.92 5.63 19.56
C GLU A 203 -15.27 5.42 18.19
N SER A 204 -15.14 6.50 17.44
CA SER A 204 -14.48 6.51 16.16
C SER A 204 -12.96 6.49 16.33
N VAL A 205 -12.38 5.31 16.55
CA VAL A 205 -10.94 5.11 16.58
C VAL A 205 -10.46 4.80 15.16
N ASN A 206 -9.46 5.53 14.67
CA ASN A 206 -8.79 5.14 13.43
C ASN A 206 -7.75 4.05 13.73
N LEU A 207 -8.10 2.80 13.41
CA LEU A 207 -7.25 1.64 13.69
C LEU A 207 -6.00 1.60 12.80
N ASP A 208 -6.02 2.18 11.60
CA ASP A 208 -4.83 2.24 10.74
C ASP A 208 -3.75 3.14 11.35
N ALA A 209 -4.16 4.26 11.97
CA ALA A 209 -3.23 5.11 12.73
C ALA A 209 -2.62 4.36 13.93
N MET A 210 -3.40 3.57 14.66
CA MET A 210 -2.91 2.74 15.76
C MET A 210 -1.84 1.76 15.26
N HIS A 211 -2.09 1.04 14.17
CA HIS A 211 -1.12 0.12 13.57
C HIS A 211 0.14 0.82 13.09
N ALA A 212 0.00 1.97 12.41
CA ALA A 212 1.13 2.76 11.93
C ALA A 212 2.02 3.24 13.09
N HIS A 213 1.41 3.80 14.14
CA HIS A 213 2.16 4.24 15.33
C HIS A 213 2.80 3.07 16.08
N ARG A 214 2.16 1.88 16.12
CA ARG A 214 2.78 0.70 16.71
C ARG A 214 4.04 0.28 15.94
N LEU A 215 4.01 0.31 14.59
CA LEU A 215 5.16 -0.01 13.75
C LEU A 215 6.28 1.02 13.87
N SER A 216 5.97 2.30 14.09
CA SER A 216 6.99 3.35 14.26
C SER A 216 7.92 3.12 15.46
N ALA A 217 7.52 2.28 16.41
CA ALA A 217 8.38 1.85 17.52
C ALA A 217 9.61 1.02 17.09
N LEU A 218 9.70 0.61 15.81
CA LEU A 218 10.91 0.03 15.23
C LEU A 218 12.01 1.05 14.94
N GLY A 219 11.67 2.34 14.87
CA GLY A 219 12.64 3.44 14.73
C GLY A 219 13.02 3.80 13.29
N ASN A 220 12.87 2.90 12.32
CA ASN A 220 13.20 3.16 10.92
C ASN A 220 11.93 3.30 10.06
N CYS A 221 11.00 4.12 10.54
CA CYS A 221 9.69 4.32 9.93
C CYS A 221 9.41 5.80 9.67
N THR A 222 9.07 6.15 8.44
CA THR A 222 8.48 7.43 8.07
C THR A 222 6.97 7.28 7.97
N LEU A 223 6.23 8.07 8.73
CA LEU A 223 4.76 8.05 8.77
C LEU A 223 4.18 9.11 7.85
N TYR A 224 3.20 8.70 7.02
CA TYR A 224 2.47 9.58 6.10
C TYR A 224 0.97 9.52 6.42
N PRO A 225 0.48 10.40 7.32
CA PRO A 225 -0.95 10.47 7.63
C PRO A 225 -1.73 11.21 6.54
N PHE A 226 -2.89 10.68 6.16
CA PHE A 226 -3.82 11.29 5.21
C PHE A 226 -5.15 11.61 5.91
N PRO A 227 -5.37 12.85 6.35
CA PRO A 227 -6.51 13.22 7.22
C PRO A 227 -7.87 13.05 6.53
N TYR A 228 -7.91 13.11 5.20
CA TYR A 228 -9.15 12.99 4.44
C TYR A 228 -9.43 11.57 3.92
N SER A 229 -8.59 10.61 4.27
CA SER A 229 -8.74 9.20 3.88
C SER A 229 -9.01 8.31 5.10
N GLY A 230 -9.86 7.31 4.92
CA GLY A 230 -9.94 6.12 5.77
C GLY A 230 -8.97 5.03 5.28
N HIS A 231 -9.31 3.76 5.55
CA HIS A 231 -8.50 2.59 5.17
C HIS A 231 -8.11 2.54 3.66
N PRO A 232 -8.97 2.88 2.66
CA PRO A 232 -8.59 2.80 1.25
C PRO A 232 -7.70 3.99 0.80
N VAL A 233 -6.57 4.22 1.46
CA VAL A 233 -5.68 5.36 1.19
C VAL A 233 -5.09 5.35 -0.22
N VAL A 234 -4.85 4.17 -0.82
CA VAL A 234 -4.40 4.08 -2.23
C VAL A 234 -5.46 4.63 -3.18
N GLN A 235 -6.75 4.28 -2.97
CA GLN A 235 -7.84 4.82 -3.79
C GLN A 235 -7.94 6.34 -3.63
N HIS A 236 -7.86 6.86 -2.41
CA HIS A 236 -7.82 8.30 -2.17
C HIS A 236 -6.69 8.99 -2.93
N LEU A 237 -5.47 8.43 -2.90
CA LEU A 237 -4.32 8.98 -3.64
C LEU A 237 -4.48 8.88 -5.17
N ILE A 238 -5.23 7.89 -5.66
CA ILE A 238 -5.58 7.79 -7.09
C ILE A 238 -6.58 8.87 -7.46
N ASP A 239 -7.66 9.02 -6.68
CA ASP A 239 -8.73 9.97 -6.94
C ASP A 239 -8.24 11.42 -6.87
N THR A 240 -7.25 11.67 -6.00
CA THR A 240 -6.58 12.97 -5.86
C THR A 240 -5.38 13.16 -6.79
N LYS A 241 -5.09 12.20 -7.67
CA LYS A 241 -3.96 12.17 -8.62
C LYS A 241 -2.55 12.19 -7.98
N ARG A 242 -2.43 12.03 -6.67
CA ARG A 242 -1.18 12.17 -5.91
C ARG A 242 -0.32 10.90 -5.86
N ILE A 243 -0.86 9.74 -6.18
CA ILE A 243 -0.18 8.44 -6.02
C ILE A 243 1.12 8.35 -6.82
N ASN A 244 1.16 8.89 -8.05
CA ASN A 244 2.33 8.77 -8.92
C ASN A 244 3.49 9.66 -8.43
N ALA A 245 3.20 10.91 -8.03
CA ALA A 245 4.20 11.82 -7.48
C ALA A 245 4.79 11.25 -6.18
N LEU A 246 3.93 10.73 -5.31
CA LEU A 246 4.35 10.11 -4.06
C LEU A 246 5.24 8.88 -4.27
N LEU A 247 4.87 7.97 -5.19
CA LEU A 247 5.70 6.80 -5.50
C LEU A 247 7.02 7.20 -6.18
N ALA A 248 7.02 8.20 -7.08
CA ALA A 248 8.24 8.70 -7.70
C ALA A 248 9.21 9.27 -6.66
N LYS A 249 8.70 10.04 -5.71
CA LYS A 249 9.49 10.58 -4.60
C LYS A 249 10.07 9.47 -3.71
N ILE A 250 9.24 8.56 -3.24
CA ILE A 250 9.66 7.52 -2.27
C ILE A 250 10.58 6.48 -2.93
N ILE A 251 10.25 5.98 -4.13
CA ILE A 251 10.99 4.88 -4.76
C ILE A 251 12.24 5.37 -5.48
N ALA A 252 12.11 6.47 -6.24
CA ALA A 252 13.13 6.94 -7.17
C ALA A 252 13.80 8.26 -6.75
N GLY A 253 13.32 8.93 -5.70
CA GLY A 253 13.82 10.25 -5.29
C GLY A 253 13.50 11.36 -6.29
N ILE A 254 12.48 11.17 -7.13
CA ILE A 254 12.07 12.13 -8.17
C ILE A 254 10.92 12.98 -7.64
N GLU A 255 11.12 14.29 -7.61
CA GLU A 255 10.01 15.23 -7.35
C GLU A 255 9.25 15.45 -8.66
N LEU A 256 7.98 15.04 -8.68
CA LEU A 256 7.04 15.37 -9.73
C LEU A 256 6.13 16.48 -9.24
N GLU A 257 5.79 17.42 -10.12
CA GLU A 257 4.72 18.38 -9.82
C GLU A 257 3.42 17.59 -9.58
N GLU A 258 2.74 17.87 -8.46
CA GLU A 258 1.41 17.31 -8.23
C GLU A 258 0.45 17.93 -9.24
N GLU A 259 -0.24 17.10 -10.03
CA GLU A 259 -1.32 17.59 -10.90
C GLU A 259 -2.48 18.03 -10.01
N ASP A 260 -2.66 19.34 -9.88
CA ASP A 260 -3.83 19.89 -9.20
C ASP A 260 -5.11 19.50 -9.92
N LYS A 261 -6.11 19.12 -9.15
CA LYS A 261 -7.45 18.84 -9.66
C LYS A 261 -8.12 20.17 -10.00
N GLU A 262 -8.59 20.33 -11.25
CA GLU A 262 -9.31 21.53 -11.66
C GLU A 262 -10.70 21.61 -11.02
N ILE A 263 -11.10 22.82 -10.62
CA ILE A 263 -12.46 23.11 -10.17
C ILE A 263 -13.38 23.12 -11.39
N THR A 264 -14.26 22.15 -11.48
CA THR A 264 -15.27 22.09 -12.56
C THR A 264 -16.40 23.10 -12.33
N PRO A 265 -17.20 23.43 -13.38
CA PRO A 265 -18.37 24.30 -13.23
C PRO A 265 -19.35 23.83 -12.14
N ASP A 266 -19.53 22.52 -11.98
CA ASP A 266 -20.40 21.97 -10.93
C ASP A 266 -19.86 22.30 -9.52
N TRP A 267 -18.55 22.19 -9.31
CA TRP A 267 -17.92 22.59 -8.07
C TRP A 267 -18.00 24.09 -7.83
N GLN A 268 -17.85 24.91 -8.88
CA GLN A 268 -18.03 26.36 -8.79
C GLN A 268 -19.46 26.72 -8.36
N GLY A 269 -20.46 26.06 -8.98
CA GLY A 269 -21.86 26.22 -8.61
C GLY A 269 -22.14 25.78 -7.15
N TRP A 270 -21.58 24.64 -6.75
CA TRP A 270 -21.70 24.17 -5.36
C TRP A 270 -21.10 25.14 -4.34
N ILE A 271 -19.89 25.68 -4.63
CA ILE A 271 -19.23 26.68 -3.76
C ILE A 271 -20.10 27.93 -3.63
N ALA A 272 -20.53 28.51 -4.76
CA ALA A 272 -21.34 29.72 -4.77
C ALA A 272 -22.65 29.55 -4.01
N GLU A 273 -23.34 28.41 -4.20
CA GLU A 273 -24.60 28.15 -3.50
C GLU A 273 -24.40 28.00 -1.98
N ASN A 274 -23.36 27.27 -1.55
CA ASN A 274 -23.10 27.12 -0.11
C ASN A 274 -22.68 28.43 0.57
N LEU A 275 -21.89 29.26 -0.10
CA LEU A 275 -21.56 30.60 0.40
C LEU A 275 -22.83 31.49 0.51
N ARG A 276 -23.74 31.45 -0.50
CA ARG A 276 -25.00 32.15 -0.48
C ARG A 276 -25.91 31.72 0.69
N LEU A 277 -25.84 30.43 1.06
CA LEU A 277 -26.57 29.87 2.20
C LEU A 277 -25.89 30.12 3.55
N GLY A 278 -24.78 30.85 3.60
CA GLY A 278 -24.05 31.20 4.81
C GLY A 278 -23.04 30.13 5.29
N GLY A 279 -22.63 29.23 4.40
CA GLY A 279 -21.58 28.27 4.71
C GLY A 279 -20.24 28.95 4.99
N ALA A 280 -19.52 28.48 6.01
CA ALA A 280 -18.22 29.04 6.39
C ALA A 280 -17.15 28.72 5.31
N PRO A 281 -16.37 29.73 4.86
CA PRO A 281 -15.32 29.49 3.84
C PRO A 281 -14.36 28.37 4.22
N GLU A 282 -13.95 28.28 5.47
CA GLU A 282 -13.03 27.28 5.98
C GLU A 282 -13.60 25.85 5.85
N GLU A 283 -14.91 25.67 6.14
CA GLU A 283 -15.60 24.38 5.99
C GLU A 283 -15.67 23.97 4.52
N LEU A 284 -15.92 24.91 3.61
CA LEU A 284 -15.95 24.63 2.18
C LEU A 284 -14.56 24.26 1.65
N ILE A 285 -13.50 24.92 2.13
CA ILE A 285 -12.11 24.56 1.81
C ILE A 285 -11.82 23.13 2.27
N ASP A 286 -12.21 22.80 3.51
CA ASP A 286 -12.01 21.44 4.05
C ASP A 286 -12.75 20.39 3.23
N ILE A 287 -13.98 20.64 2.81
CA ILE A 287 -14.75 19.73 1.96
C ILE A 287 -14.05 19.54 0.60
N LEU A 288 -13.58 20.61 -0.02
CA LEU A 288 -12.85 20.54 -1.28
C LEU A 288 -11.55 19.72 -1.15
N GLN A 289 -10.82 19.92 -0.04
CA GLN A 289 -9.63 19.11 0.22
C GLN A 289 -9.96 17.62 0.45
N GLN A 290 -11.09 17.30 1.08
CA GLN A 290 -11.59 15.92 1.21
C GLN A 290 -11.86 15.29 -0.17
N HIS A 291 -12.26 16.11 -1.15
CA HIS A 291 -12.46 15.70 -2.54
C HIS A 291 -11.20 15.79 -3.41
N GLY A 292 -10.04 16.07 -2.81
CA GLY A 292 -8.74 15.97 -3.44
C GLY A 292 -8.26 17.21 -4.18
N PHE A 293 -8.85 18.37 -3.90
CA PHE A 293 -8.30 19.65 -4.34
C PHE A 293 -7.18 20.08 -3.39
N SER A 294 -6.12 20.71 -3.90
CA SER A 294 -5.10 21.31 -3.03
C SER A 294 -5.71 22.47 -2.20
N TYR A 295 -5.07 22.81 -1.08
CA TYR A 295 -5.48 23.96 -0.28
C TYR A 295 -5.50 25.24 -1.13
N ALA A 296 -4.47 25.47 -1.95
CA ALA A 296 -4.35 26.65 -2.79
C ALA A 296 -5.53 26.78 -3.76
N ILE A 297 -5.87 25.71 -4.49
CA ILE A 297 -7.03 25.66 -5.41
C ILE A 297 -8.34 25.83 -4.65
N SER A 298 -8.51 25.18 -3.52
CA SER A 298 -9.71 25.26 -2.70
C SER A 298 -9.94 26.68 -2.17
N ALA A 299 -8.92 27.29 -1.58
CA ALA A 299 -8.98 28.66 -1.05
C ALA A 299 -9.24 29.69 -2.16
N GLN A 300 -8.59 29.53 -3.32
CA GLN A 300 -8.82 30.41 -4.46
C GLN A 300 -10.26 30.30 -4.97
N ALA A 301 -10.78 29.08 -5.12
CA ALA A 301 -12.13 28.84 -5.63
C ALA A 301 -13.20 29.41 -4.67
N VAL A 302 -13.07 29.21 -3.36
CA VAL A 302 -13.97 29.74 -2.35
C VAL A 302 -13.91 31.27 -2.33
N ALA A 303 -12.71 31.88 -2.41
CA ALA A 303 -12.57 33.33 -2.48
C ALA A 303 -13.18 33.95 -3.75
N GLN A 304 -13.18 33.23 -4.87
CA GLN A 304 -13.83 33.65 -6.13
C GLN A 304 -15.35 33.46 -6.06
N GLY A 305 -15.85 32.37 -5.50
CA GLY A 305 -17.28 32.10 -5.35
C GLY A 305 -18.00 33.10 -4.42
N GLY A 306 -17.30 33.70 -3.47
CA GLY A 306 -17.84 34.77 -2.63
C GLY A 306 -17.95 36.15 -3.30
N LYS A 307 -17.48 36.29 -4.54
CA LYS A 307 -17.55 37.54 -5.32
C LYS A 307 -18.61 37.51 -6.42
N ALA A 308 -19.20 36.34 -6.68
CA ALA A 308 -20.29 36.13 -7.63
C ALA A 308 -21.65 36.19 -6.96
#